data_8430d59673e012157486c9cd2c2bbc12
#
_entry.id   8430d59673e012157486c9cd2c2bbc12
#
_cell.length_a   1.000
_cell.length_b   1.000
_cell.length_c   1.000
_cell.angle_alpha   90.00
_cell.angle_beta   90.00
_cell.angle_gamma   90.00
#
_symmetry.space_group_name_H-M   'P 1'
#
loop_
_entity.id
_entity.type
_entity.pdbx_description
1 polymer ?
#
loop_
_entity_poly.entity_id
_entity_poly.type
_entity_poly.pdbx_seq_one_letter_code
_entity_poly.pdbx_strand_id
1 'polypeptide(L)'
;RAEEPLVYHLLGLDRYVDSMVLTEDDYLDYLGNLCQGQGNQATDYVPALVRKTFSDDLMVLGFGLDSWAFRVLYAGLIKRSGKAEDRGVCSIQLPDTEEERTLMADYVQREAKFEVFWGSLEDYARQELQGA
;
A
#
# COMPACT_ATOMS: atom_id res chain seq x y z
N ARG A 1 -19.53 12.22 6.62
CA ARG A 1 -19.57 11.89 5.18
C ARG A 1 -18.45 12.69 4.53
N ALA A 2 -17.38 12.03 4.10
CA ALA A 2 -16.46 12.66 3.17
C ALA A 2 -17.15 12.61 1.80
N GLU A 3 -17.72 13.73 1.38
CA GLU A 3 -18.38 13.88 0.08
C GLU A 3 -17.35 14.12 -1.03
N GLU A 4 -16.09 14.40 -0.66
CA GLU A 4 -15.00 14.66 -1.59
C GLU A 4 -13.87 13.65 -1.40
N PRO A 5 -13.31 13.09 -2.50
CA PRO A 5 -12.18 12.18 -2.42
C PRO A 5 -10.94 12.89 -1.89
N LEU A 6 -10.21 12.24 -0.99
CA LEU A 6 -8.92 12.71 -0.51
C LEU A 6 -7.80 12.12 -1.35
N VAL A 7 -6.93 12.98 -1.88
CA VAL A 7 -5.66 12.57 -2.50
C VAL A 7 -4.51 12.93 -1.57
N TYR A 8 -3.68 11.95 -1.24
CA TYR A 8 -2.53 12.15 -0.38
C TYR A 8 -1.27 11.51 -1.00
N HIS A 9 -0.20 12.27 -1.12
CA HIS A 9 1.09 11.85 -1.68
C HIS A 9 1.98 11.26 -0.59
N LEU A 10 1.93 9.94 -0.40
CA LEU A 10 2.66 9.25 0.66
C LEU A 10 4.19 9.39 0.56
N LEU A 11 4.73 9.44 -0.64
CA LEU A 11 6.17 9.50 -0.91
C LEU A 11 6.63 10.92 -1.28
N GLY A 12 5.84 11.92 -0.91
CA GLY A 12 6.16 13.32 -1.16
C GLY A 12 5.61 13.87 -2.48
N LEU A 13 5.83 15.15 -2.68
CA LEU A 13 5.38 15.91 -3.83
C LEU A 13 6.54 16.78 -4.32
N ASP A 14 6.74 16.83 -5.63
CA ASP A 14 7.83 17.58 -6.29
C ASP A 14 7.85 19.09 -5.94
N ARG A 15 6.67 19.68 -5.67
CA ARG A 15 6.55 21.05 -5.17
C ARG A 15 7.23 21.25 -3.82
N TYR A 16 7.37 20.21 -3.03
CA TYR A 16 7.98 20.20 -1.70
C TYR A 16 9.12 19.20 -1.67
N VAL A 17 10.28 19.59 -2.21
CA VAL A 17 11.44 18.71 -2.42
C VAL A 17 11.85 17.98 -1.15
N ASP A 18 11.82 18.65 0.01
CA ASP A 18 12.17 18.06 1.31
C ASP A 18 11.19 16.95 1.77
N SER A 19 10.05 16.78 1.08
CA SER A 19 9.09 15.73 1.37
C SER A 19 9.31 14.47 0.54
N MET A 20 10.18 14.51 -0.46
CA MET A 20 10.33 13.44 -1.43
C MET A 20 11.14 12.27 -0.87
N VAL A 21 10.66 11.06 -1.13
CA VAL A 21 11.32 9.80 -0.82
C VAL A 21 11.74 9.15 -2.14
N LEU A 22 13.03 9.20 -2.47
CA LEU A 22 13.54 8.83 -3.79
C LEU A 22 14.59 7.71 -3.75
N THR A 23 15.45 7.72 -2.74
CA THR A 23 16.55 6.76 -2.60
C THR A 23 16.18 5.63 -1.63
N GLU A 24 16.95 4.55 -1.64
CA GLU A 24 16.77 3.46 -0.67
C GLU A 24 16.97 3.97 0.77
N ASP A 25 17.91 4.86 0.99
CA ASP A 25 18.14 5.47 2.31
C ASP A 25 16.94 6.31 2.76
N ASP A 26 16.33 7.10 1.84
CA ASP A 26 15.11 7.85 2.14
C ASP A 26 13.96 6.90 2.51
N TYR A 27 13.83 5.75 1.82
CA TYR A 27 12.81 4.75 2.16
C TYR A 27 13.03 4.12 3.53
N LEU A 28 14.29 3.86 3.90
CA LEU A 28 14.63 3.30 5.22
C LEU A 28 14.34 4.33 6.33
N ASP A 29 14.72 5.58 6.11
CA ASP A 29 14.42 6.67 7.04
C ASP A 29 12.91 6.89 7.18
N TYR A 30 12.19 6.89 6.06
CA TYR A 30 10.74 6.99 6.04
C TYR A 30 10.08 5.85 6.83
N LEU A 31 10.52 4.59 6.61
CA LEU A 31 10.04 3.43 7.36
C LEU A 31 10.34 3.58 8.86
N GLY A 32 11.56 4.01 9.21
CA GLY A 32 11.97 4.28 10.59
C GLY A 32 11.02 5.27 11.27
N ASN A 33 10.73 6.37 10.58
CA ASN A 33 9.81 7.40 11.05
C ASN A 33 8.36 6.91 11.18
N LEU A 34 7.87 6.13 10.20
CA LEU A 34 6.56 5.48 10.29
C LEU A 34 6.45 4.53 11.49
N CYS A 35 7.56 3.88 11.84
CA CYS A 35 7.61 2.96 12.98
C CYS A 35 7.68 3.66 14.33
N GLN A 36 8.31 4.82 14.41
CA GLN A 36 8.51 5.60 15.66
C GLN A 36 7.31 6.50 15.98
N GLY A 37 6.58 6.96 14.98
CA GLY A 37 5.52 7.98 15.08
C GLY A 37 4.24 7.60 15.83
N GLN A 38 4.27 6.59 16.69
CA GLN A 38 3.12 6.24 17.51
C GLN A 38 3.02 7.13 18.75
N GLY A 39 2.47 8.31 18.58
CA GLY A 39 2.05 9.14 19.73
C GLY A 39 2.59 10.56 19.79
N ASN A 40 3.44 10.98 18.89
CA ASN A 40 3.93 12.36 18.87
C ASN A 40 3.46 13.05 17.57
N GLN A 41 2.34 13.77 17.66
CA GLN A 41 1.69 14.45 16.52
C GLN A 41 2.64 15.40 15.75
N ALA A 42 3.71 15.84 16.36
CA ALA A 42 4.68 16.78 15.75
C ALA A 42 5.66 16.09 14.78
N THR A 43 5.79 14.76 14.84
CA THR A 43 6.70 13.96 14.00
C THR A 43 5.99 12.93 13.14
N ASP A 44 4.66 12.96 13.11
CA ASP A 44 3.88 12.04 12.26
C ASP A 44 4.00 12.44 10.79
N TYR A 45 4.85 11.73 10.05
CA TYR A 45 5.03 11.89 8.60
C TYR A 45 3.74 11.62 7.81
N VAL A 46 2.84 10.80 8.35
CA VAL A 46 1.53 10.51 7.75
C VAL A 46 0.44 10.94 8.73
N PRO A 47 -0.43 11.86 8.34
CA PRO A 47 -1.53 12.32 9.18
C PRO A 47 -2.40 11.18 9.71
N ALA A 48 -2.88 11.29 10.95
CA ALA A 48 -3.69 10.28 11.59
C ALA A 48 -4.95 9.91 10.78
N LEU A 49 -5.54 10.88 10.08
CA LEU A 49 -6.68 10.65 9.19
C LEU A 49 -6.32 9.70 8.04
N VAL A 50 -5.19 9.95 7.36
CA VAL A 50 -4.70 9.10 6.27
C VAL A 50 -4.31 7.72 6.81
N ARG A 51 -3.63 7.66 7.95
CA ARG A 51 -3.26 6.40 8.61
C ARG A 51 -4.48 5.53 8.95
N LYS A 52 -5.58 6.15 9.36
CA LYS A 52 -6.82 5.46 9.67
C LYS A 52 -7.44 4.78 8.44
N THR A 53 -7.31 5.37 7.24
CA THR A 53 -7.87 4.76 6.01
C THR A 53 -7.20 3.43 5.66
N PHE A 54 -5.96 3.19 6.11
CA PHE A 54 -5.31 1.90 5.96
C PHE A 54 -5.89 0.79 6.83
N SER A 55 -6.86 1.08 7.69
CA SER A 55 -7.61 0.08 8.45
C SER A 55 -8.91 -0.34 7.77
N ASP A 56 -9.31 0.34 6.71
CA ASP A 56 -10.48 0.02 5.90
C ASP A 56 -10.08 -0.90 4.72
N ASP A 57 -11.02 -1.28 3.87
CA ASP A 57 -10.72 -2.05 2.66
C ASP A 57 -9.75 -1.27 1.76
N LEU A 58 -8.77 -1.97 1.23
CA LEU A 58 -7.66 -1.37 0.51
C LEU A 58 -7.47 -2.02 -0.85
N MET A 59 -7.40 -1.19 -1.89
CA MET A 59 -7.01 -1.63 -3.22
C MET A 59 -5.63 -1.06 -3.57
N VAL A 60 -4.69 -1.93 -3.92
CA VAL A 60 -3.32 -1.58 -4.30
C VAL A 60 -3.18 -1.63 -5.81
N LEU A 61 -2.96 -0.48 -6.43
CA LEU A 61 -2.86 -0.33 -7.87
C LEU A 61 -1.49 0.19 -8.29
N GLY A 62 -0.88 -0.43 -9.29
CA GLY A 62 0.35 0.06 -9.91
C GLY A 62 1.63 -0.13 -9.12
N PHE A 63 1.59 -0.84 -7.99
CA PHE A 63 2.79 -1.22 -7.25
C PHE A 63 3.18 -2.66 -7.57
N GLY A 64 4.42 -2.90 -8.00
CA GLY A 64 4.99 -4.25 -7.95
C GLY A 64 5.15 -4.67 -6.48
N LEU A 65 4.68 -5.87 -6.14
CA LEU A 65 4.76 -6.40 -4.78
C LEU A 65 6.21 -6.61 -4.29
N ASP A 66 7.16 -6.70 -5.21
CA ASP A 66 8.60 -6.79 -4.98
C ASP A 66 9.27 -5.43 -4.78
N SER A 67 8.60 -4.32 -5.13
CA SER A 67 9.16 -2.98 -5.06
C SER A 67 9.46 -2.53 -3.63
N TRP A 68 10.56 -1.80 -3.44
CA TRP A 68 10.89 -1.17 -2.15
C TRP A 68 9.78 -0.25 -1.64
N ALA A 69 9.20 0.55 -2.53
CA ALA A 69 8.10 1.45 -2.20
C ALA A 69 6.93 0.68 -1.56
N PHE A 70 6.51 -0.42 -2.20
CA PHE A 70 5.45 -1.26 -1.66
C PHE A 70 5.82 -1.88 -0.32
N ARG A 71 7.03 -2.45 -0.19
CA ARG A 71 7.49 -3.09 1.06
C ARG A 71 7.50 -2.14 2.24
N VAL A 72 7.96 -0.90 2.02
CA VAL A 72 7.98 0.14 3.06
C VAL A 72 6.56 0.55 3.46
N LEU A 73 5.68 0.81 2.50
CA LEU A 73 4.29 1.15 2.77
C LEU A 73 3.54 0.01 3.46
N TYR A 74 3.78 -1.22 2.99
CA TYR A 74 3.18 -2.40 3.60
C TYR A 74 3.62 -2.58 5.05
N ALA A 75 4.93 -2.57 5.31
CA ALA A 75 5.46 -2.76 6.66
C ALA A 75 5.08 -1.62 7.61
N GLY A 76 5.13 -0.37 7.13
CA GLY A 76 4.93 0.82 7.96
C GLY A 76 3.47 1.18 8.20
N LEU A 77 2.59 0.97 7.22
CA LEU A 77 1.20 1.41 7.29
C LEU A 77 0.21 0.24 7.29
N ILE A 78 0.36 -0.70 6.35
CA ILE A 78 -0.64 -1.74 6.13
C ILE A 78 -0.57 -2.80 7.24
N LYS A 79 0.60 -3.39 7.47
CA LYS A 79 0.80 -4.46 8.48
C LYS A 79 0.53 -3.99 9.90
N ARG A 80 0.82 -2.73 10.21
CA ARG A 80 0.69 -2.15 11.56
C ARG A 80 -0.70 -1.62 11.92
N SER A 81 -1.59 -1.46 10.95
CA SER A 81 -2.96 -0.98 11.23
C SER A 81 -3.83 -1.95 12.05
N GLY A 82 -3.29 -3.09 12.46
CA GLY A 82 -3.77 -3.95 13.55
C GLY A 82 -5.03 -4.78 13.29
N LYS A 83 -5.71 -4.58 12.16
CA LYS A 83 -6.94 -5.30 11.82
C LYS A 83 -6.85 -6.06 10.49
N ALA A 84 -5.67 -6.58 10.18
CA ALA A 84 -5.43 -7.29 8.91
C ALA A 84 -6.30 -8.56 8.72
N GLU A 85 -6.96 -9.04 9.77
CA GLU A 85 -7.74 -10.27 9.70
C GLU A 85 -9.17 -10.07 9.16
N ASP A 86 -9.73 -8.86 9.32
CA ASP A 86 -11.13 -8.57 8.99
C ASP A 86 -11.31 -7.62 7.80
N ARG A 87 -10.24 -7.25 7.09
CA ARG A 87 -10.33 -6.31 5.97
C ARG A 87 -9.99 -6.97 4.65
N GLY A 88 -10.68 -6.55 3.58
CA GLY A 88 -10.31 -6.89 2.22
C GLY A 88 -9.09 -6.07 1.77
N VAL A 89 -8.02 -6.73 1.37
CA VAL A 89 -6.93 -6.09 0.64
C VAL A 89 -6.80 -6.81 -0.71
N CYS A 90 -6.98 -6.08 -1.78
CA CYS A 90 -6.82 -6.58 -3.14
C CYS A 90 -5.67 -5.86 -3.82
N SER A 91 -4.79 -6.61 -4.47
CA SER A 91 -3.74 -6.07 -5.32
C SER A 91 -3.91 -6.56 -6.75
N ILE A 92 -3.86 -5.64 -7.70
CA ILE A 92 -3.91 -5.96 -9.13
C ILE A 92 -2.49 -6.00 -9.67
N GLN A 93 -2.08 -7.15 -10.20
CA GLN A 93 -0.74 -7.40 -10.70
C GLN A 93 -0.77 -7.89 -12.14
N LEU A 94 0.15 -7.36 -12.96
CA LEU A 94 0.42 -7.93 -14.27
C LEU A 94 1.28 -9.18 -14.09
N PRO A 95 0.92 -10.28 -14.75
CA PRO A 95 1.73 -11.49 -14.68
C PRO A 95 2.99 -11.35 -15.53
N ASP A 96 4.16 -11.54 -14.95
CA ASP A 96 5.41 -11.63 -15.70
C ASP A 96 5.67 -13.09 -16.11
N THR A 97 5.90 -13.98 -15.16
CA THR A 97 6.07 -15.41 -15.40
C THR A 97 5.27 -16.25 -14.41
N GLU A 98 5.03 -17.53 -14.74
CA GLU A 98 4.34 -18.45 -13.84
C GLU A 98 5.14 -18.76 -12.57
N GLU A 99 6.47 -18.74 -12.66
CA GLU A 99 7.36 -18.94 -11.52
C GLU A 99 7.30 -17.76 -10.56
N GLU A 100 7.33 -16.53 -11.08
CA GLU A 100 7.18 -15.31 -10.28
C GLU A 100 5.82 -15.22 -9.61
N ARG A 101 4.75 -15.60 -10.31
CA ARG A 101 3.40 -15.72 -9.73
C ARG A 101 3.39 -16.63 -8.51
N THR A 102 3.99 -17.82 -8.65
CA THR A 102 3.98 -18.83 -7.59
C THR A 102 4.75 -18.33 -6.37
N LEU A 103 5.95 -17.78 -6.57
CA LEU A 103 6.76 -17.21 -5.47
C LEU A 103 6.07 -16.04 -4.79
N MET A 104 5.43 -15.16 -5.58
CA MET A 104 4.75 -14.00 -5.08
C MET A 104 3.46 -14.38 -4.35
N ALA A 105 2.68 -15.32 -4.90
CA ALA A 105 1.48 -15.84 -4.26
C ALA A 105 1.79 -16.47 -2.89
N ASP A 106 2.86 -17.25 -2.80
CA ASP A 106 3.32 -17.85 -1.54
C ASP A 106 3.72 -16.78 -0.52
N TYR A 107 4.45 -15.75 -0.95
CA TYR A 107 4.84 -14.64 -0.08
C TYR A 107 3.62 -13.86 0.44
N VAL A 108 2.73 -13.47 -0.47
CA VAL A 108 1.54 -12.70 -0.14
C VAL A 108 0.60 -13.50 0.77
N GLN A 109 0.39 -14.77 0.50
CA GLN A 109 -0.48 -15.63 1.29
C GLN A 109 0.06 -15.86 2.71
N ARG A 110 1.38 -15.99 2.88
CA ARG A 110 2.01 -16.20 4.20
C ARG A 110 2.12 -14.94 5.03
N GLU A 111 2.50 -13.82 4.41
CA GLU A 111 2.88 -12.62 5.13
C GLU A 111 1.78 -11.55 5.19
N ALA A 112 0.93 -11.49 4.17
CA ALA A 112 0.11 -10.33 3.94
C ALA A 112 -1.41 -10.56 3.99
N LYS A 113 -1.87 -11.78 3.78
CA LYS A 113 -3.31 -12.11 3.72
C LYS A 113 -4.12 -11.22 2.77
N PHE A 114 -3.56 -10.90 1.60
CA PHE A 114 -4.34 -10.19 0.58
C PHE A 114 -4.69 -11.06 -0.61
N GLU A 115 -5.74 -10.68 -1.29
CA GLU A 115 -6.08 -11.23 -2.59
C GLU A 115 -5.24 -10.57 -3.67
N VAL A 116 -4.72 -11.36 -4.60
CA VAL A 116 -4.02 -10.86 -5.78
C VAL A 116 -4.83 -11.20 -7.01
N PHE A 117 -5.27 -10.17 -7.69
CA PHE A 117 -5.86 -10.31 -9.02
C PHE A 117 -4.74 -10.26 -10.06
N TRP A 118 -4.57 -11.35 -10.81
CA TRP A 118 -3.58 -11.46 -11.87
C TRP A 118 -4.18 -11.06 -13.21
N GLY A 119 -3.90 -9.86 -13.66
CA GLY A 119 -4.41 -9.31 -14.90
C GLY A 119 -4.24 -7.80 -14.96
N SER A 120 -4.74 -7.21 -16.01
CA SER A 120 -4.78 -5.76 -16.14
C SER A 120 -5.88 -5.14 -15.26
N LEU A 121 -5.75 -3.86 -14.98
CA LEU A 121 -6.82 -3.09 -14.31
C LEU A 121 -8.12 -3.11 -15.12
N GLU A 122 -8.01 -3.16 -16.45
CA GLU A 122 -9.17 -3.24 -17.35
C GLU A 122 -9.90 -4.58 -17.22
N ASP A 123 -9.15 -5.68 -17.10
CA ASP A 123 -9.73 -7.02 -16.91
C ASP A 123 -10.41 -7.12 -15.54
N TYR A 124 -9.78 -6.59 -14.50
CA TYR A 124 -10.39 -6.49 -13.17
C TYR A 124 -11.70 -5.69 -13.22
N ALA A 125 -11.68 -4.51 -13.84
CA ALA A 125 -12.86 -3.67 -13.94
C ALA A 125 -14.00 -4.35 -14.73
N ARG A 126 -13.68 -5.10 -15.77
CA ARG A 126 -14.70 -5.86 -16.51
C ARG A 126 -15.31 -6.99 -15.67
N GLN A 127 -14.48 -7.70 -14.92
CA GLN A 127 -14.91 -8.88 -14.17
C GLN A 127 -15.73 -8.47 -12.94
N GLU A 128 -15.24 -7.54 -12.17
CA GLU A 128 -15.85 -7.16 -10.89
C GLU A 128 -16.98 -6.13 -11.02
N LEU A 129 -16.85 -5.16 -11.95
CA LEU A 129 -17.86 -4.12 -12.10
C LEU A 129 -19.01 -4.51 -13.04
N GLN A 130 -18.86 -5.55 -13.86
CA GLN A 130 -19.97 -6.08 -14.69
C GLN A 130 -20.77 -7.19 -13.96
N GLY A 131 -20.23 -7.72 -12.86
CA GLY A 131 -20.89 -8.71 -12.02
C GLY A 131 -21.74 -8.14 -10.89
N ALA A 132 -21.72 -6.82 -10.72
CA ALA A 132 -22.52 -6.08 -9.72
C ALA A 132 -23.72 -5.40 -10.42
#